data_101979a79505adfbfcf137ee9bed401f
#
_entry.id   101979a79505adfbfcf137ee9bed401f
#
_cell.length_a   1.000
_cell.length_b   1.000
_cell.length_c   1.000
_cell.angle_alpha   90.00
_cell.angle_beta   90.00
_cell.angle_gamma   90.00
#
_symmetry.space_group_name_H-M   'P 1'
#
loop_
_entity.id
_entity.type
_entity.pdbx_description
1 polymer ?
#
loop_
_entity_poly.entity_id
_entity_poly.type
_entity_poly.pdbx_seq_one_letter_code
_entity_poly.pdbx_strand_id
1 'polypeptide(L)' 'MNSTNEQAMQRLRGHGLRVTPQRRAIWAVFEDGAAGHLSADAVFRRAREELPELSRATAYNALSEFVSVGLLRVVSGQ' A
#
# COMPACT_ATOMS: atom_id res chain seq x y z
N MET A 1 -5.49 -1.45 -18.55
CA MET A 1 -4.16 -1.02 -18.25
C MET A 1 -4.14 -0.10 -17.05
N ASN A 2 -3.34 -0.40 -16.11
CA ASN A 2 -3.36 0.34 -14.86
C ASN A 2 -2.07 1.12 -14.67
N SER A 3 -2.02 2.32 -15.22
CA SER A 3 -0.81 3.11 -15.16
C SER A 3 -0.49 3.58 -13.74
N THR A 4 -1.50 3.76 -12.88
CA THR A 4 -1.26 4.16 -11.51
C THR A 4 -0.48 3.11 -10.76
N ASN A 5 -0.87 1.85 -10.93
CA ASN A 5 -0.17 0.73 -10.30
C ASN A 5 1.26 0.67 -10.80
N GLU A 6 1.44 0.79 -12.10
CA GLU A 6 2.76 0.73 -12.70
C GLU A 6 3.66 1.84 -12.20
N GLN A 7 3.10 3.04 -12.11
CA GLN A 7 3.89 4.18 -11.62
C GLN A 7 4.28 3.99 -10.16
N ALA A 8 3.38 3.45 -9.36
CA ALA A 8 3.70 3.21 -7.96
C ALA A 8 4.80 2.19 -7.82
N MET A 9 4.72 1.11 -8.61
CA MET A 9 5.74 0.07 -8.54
C MET A 9 7.09 0.59 -9.00
N GLN A 10 7.09 1.43 -10.03
CA GLN A 10 8.34 2.03 -10.50
C GLN A 10 8.95 2.95 -9.46
N ARG A 11 8.11 3.68 -8.73
CA ARG A 11 8.64 4.55 -7.68
C ARG A 11 9.29 3.74 -6.57
N LEU A 12 8.68 2.61 -6.21
CA LEU A 12 9.30 1.74 -5.23
C LEU A 12 10.66 1.28 -5.69
N ARG A 13 10.76 0.84 -6.94
CA ARG A 13 12.03 0.37 -7.47
C ARG A 13 13.07 1.49 -7.50
N GLY A 14 12.64 2.69 -7.83
CA GLY A 14 13.53 3.83 -7.88
C GLY A 14 14.12 4.19 -6.53
N HIS A 15 13.46 3.79 -5.45
CA HIS A 15 13.96 4.01 -4.11
C HIS A 15 14.64 2.77 -3.53
N GLY A 16 14.90 1.78 -4.37
CA GLY A 16 15.58 0.57 -3.92
C GLY A 16 14.69 -0.43 -3.21
N LEU A 17 13.41 -0.24 -3.26
CA LEU A 17 12.48 -1.16 -2.62
C LEU A 17 11.99 -2.19 -3.62
N ARG A 18 11.77 -3.39 -3.14
CA ARG A 18 11.31 -4.47 -4.00
C ARG A 18 9.81 -4.42 -4.16
N VAL A 19 9.36 -4.83 -5.33
CA VAL A 19 7.94 -5.05 -5.56
C VAL A 19 7.64 -6.48 -5.15
N THR A 20 6.81 -6.63 -4.13
CA THR A 20 6.46 -7.93 -3.58
C THR A 20 4.95 -8.12 -3.66
N PRO A 21 4.46 -9.36 -3.57
CA PRO A 21 3.02 -9.58 -3.53
C PRO A 21 2.33 -8.81 -2.40
N GLN A 22 3.01 -8.72 -1.26
CA GLN A 22 2.44 -7.99 -0.13
C GLN A 22 2.28 -6.51 -0.45
N ARG A 23 3.31 -5.90 -1.02
CA ARG A 23 3.24 -4.48 -1.38
C ARG A 23 2.18 -4.24 -2.46
N ARG A 24 2.07 -5.16 -3.41
CA ARG A 24 1.04 -5.03 -4.44
C ARG A 24 -0.36 -5.13 -3.84
N ALA A 25 -0.57 -6.05 -2.93
CA ALA A 25 -1.88 -6.22 -2.31
C ALA A 25 -2.27 -4.97 -1.52
N ILE A 26 -1.32 -4.40 -0.79
CA ILE A 26 -1.57 -3.17 -0.04
C ILE A 26 -1.91 -2.03 -0.99
N TRP A 27 -1.12 -1.87 -2.04
CA TRP A 27 -1.37 -0.77 -2.98
C TRP A 27 -2.70 -0.91 -3.69
N ALA A 28 -3.11 -2.14 -3.99
CA ALA A 28 -4.36 -2.39 -4.69
C ALA A 28 -5.56 -1.86 -3.92
N VAL A 29 -5.48 -1.83 -2.60
CA VAL A 29 -6.57 -1.29 -1.79
C VAL A 29 -6.82 0.17 -2.17
N PHE A 30 -5.76 0.93 -2.40
CA PHE A 30 -5.88 2.34 -2.73
C PHE A 30 -6.33 2.56 -4.16
N GLU A 31 -6.11 1.60 -5.03
CA GLU A 31 -6.53 1.72 -6.41
C GLU A 31 -8.03 1.51 -6.60
N ASP A 32 -8.67 0.91 -5.63
CA ASP A 32 -10.09 0.64 -5.72
C ASP A 32 -10.95 1.89 -5.68
N GLY A 33 -10.35 3.03 -5.49
CA GLY A 33 -11.10 4.26 -5.49
C GLY A 33 -11.87 4.51 -4.20
N ALA A 34 -11.90 3.55 -3.32
CA ALA A 34 -12.56 3.70 -2.05
C ALA A 34 -11.61 4.22 -0.99
N ALA A 35 -10.43 4.58 -1.41
CA ALA A 35 -9.34 4.77 -0.48
C ALA A 35 -9.10 6.22 -0.11
N GLY A 36 -10.14 6.99 0.07
CA GLY A 36 -9.94 8.36 0.46
C GLY A 36 -9.21 8.44 1.78
N HIS A 37 -9.82 7.89 2.81
CA HIS A 37 -9.27 7.99 4.16
C HIS A 37 -9.45 6.67 4.87
N LEU A 38 -8.54 5.75 4.62
CA LEU A 38 -8.57 4.46 5.28
C LEU A 38 -7.55 4.45 6.40
N SER A 39 -7.92 3.85 7.52
CA SER A 39 -6.95 3.61 8.58
C SER A 39 -6.02 2.48 8.15
N ALA A 40 -4.86 2.41 8.80
CA ALA A 40 -3.92 1.33 8.51
C ALA A 40 -4.56 -0.02 8.75
N ASP A 41 -5.37 -0.13 9.78
CA ASP A 41 -6.03 -1.40 10.08
C ASP A 41 -7.03 -1.77 9.01
N ALA A 42 -7.78 -0.80 8.49
CA ALA A 42 -8.74 -1.07 7.43
C ALA A 42 -8.03 -1.53 6.15
N VAL A 43 -6.91 -0.90 5.84
CA VAL A 43 -6.11 -1.32 4.68
C VAL A 43 -5.62 -2.75 4.86
N PHE A 44 -5.11 -3.06 6.04
CA PHE A 44 -4.65 -4.41 6.33
C PHE A 44 -5.76 -5.44 6.14
N ARG A 45 -6.94 -5.16 6.66
CA ARG A 45 -8.04 -6.12 6.55
C ARG A 45 -8.48 -6.32 5.11
N ARG A 46 -8.51 -5.26 4.32
CA ARG A 46 -8.87 -5.39 2.92
C ARG A 46 -7.82 -6.14 2.14
N ALA A 47 -6.54 -5.86 2.39
CA ALA A 47 -5.48 -6.54 1.69
C ALA A 47 -5.46 -8.03 2.00
N ARG A 48 -5.87 -8.39 3.21
CA ARG A 48 -5.92 -9.80 3.57
C ARG A 48 -6.97 -10.59 2.81
N GLU A 49 -7.95 -9.91 2.25
CA GLU A 49 -8.91 -10.61 1.40
C GLU A 49 -8.23 -11.19 0.17
N GLU A 50 -7.23 -10.48 -0.34
CA GLU A 50 -6.48 -10.96 -1.50
C GLU A 50 -5.31 -11.84 -1.09
N LEU A 51 -4.76 -11.60 0.07
CA LEU A 51 -3.54 -12.28 0.51
C LEU A 51 -3.72 -12.69 1.97
N PRO A 52 -4.38 -13.82 2.22
CA PRO A 52 -4.75 -14.19 3.58
C PRO A 52 -3.58 -14.36 4.54
N GLU A 53 -2.39 -14.66 4.04
CA GLU A 53 -1.23 -14.85 4.90
C GLU A 53 -0.53 -13.54 5.28
N LEU A 54 -1.05 -12.41 4.81
CA LEU A 54 -0.44 -11.12 5.13
C LEU A 54 -0.51 -10.85 6.63
N SER A 55 0.64 -10.54 7.22
CA SER A 55 0.68 -10.21 8.63
C SER A 55 0.46 -8.73 8.83
N ARG A 56 0.02 -8.37 10.02
CA ARG A 56 -0.18 -6.96 10.35
C ARG A 56 1.13 -6.19 10.29
N ALA A 57 2.21 -6.78 10.79
CA ALA A 57 3.50 -6.11 10.76
C ALA A 57 3.94 -5.82 9.33
N THR A 58 3.77 -6.79 8.44
CA THR A 58 4.15 -6.59 7.05
C THR A 58 3.32 -5.50 6.40
N ALA A 59 2.02 -5.48 6.68
CA ALA A 59 1.14 -4.46 6.12
C ALA A 59 1.54 -3.07 6.60
N TYR A 60 1.80 -2.94 7.89
CA TYR A 60 2.16 -1.64 8.44
C TYR A 60 3.52 -1.17 7.94
N ASN A 61 4.47 -2.10 7.77
CA ASN A 61 5.76 -1.75 7.19
C ASN A 61 5.61 -1.27 5.75
N ALA A 62 4.77 -1.94 4.97
CA ALA A 62 4.56 -1.52 3.59
C ALA A 62 3.94 -0.13 3.52
N LEU A 63 2.97 0.15 4.39
CA LEU A 63 2.37 1.48 4.41
C LEU A 63 3.39 2.55 4.76
N SER A 64 4.23 2.26 5.75
CA SER A 64 5.29 3.18 6.14
C SER A 64 6.23 3.47 4.99
N GLU A 65 6.57 2.44 4.24
CA GLU A 65 7.45 2.61 3.09
C GLU A 65 6.79 3.44 1.99
N PHE A 66 5.50 3.21 1.74
CA PHE A 66 4.79 4.01 0.76
C PHE A 66 4.76 5.49 1.15
N VAL A 67 4.63 5.77 2.44
CA VAL A 67 4.68 7.14 2.91
C VAL A 67 6.08 7.72 2.69
N SER A 68 7.10 6.95 2.99
CA SER A 68 8.47 7.46 2.92
C SER A 68 8.89 7.78 1.49
N VAL A 69 8.32 7.10 0.50
CA VAL A 69 8.67 7.38 -0.89
C VAL A 69 7.67 8.34 -1.56
N GLY A 70 6.74 8.89 -0.80
CA GLY A 70 5.84 9.89 -1.32
C GLY A 70 4.61 9.37 -2.05
N LEU A 71 4.34 8.07 -1.97
CA LEU A 71 3.16 7.51 -2.62
C LEU A 71 1.90 7.72 -1.80
N LEU A 72 2.03 7.80 -0.50
CA LEU A 72 0.91 8.00 0.40
C LEU A 72 1.22 9.12 1.35
N ARG A 73 0.18 9.67 1.94
CA ARG A 73 0.31 10.73 2.90
C ARG A 73 -0.42 10.33 4.18
N VAL A 74 0.22 10.57 5.31
CA VAL A 74 -0.42 10.36 6.59
C VAL A 74 -1.30 11.55 6.89
N VAL A 75 -2.56 11.29 7.15
CA VAL A 75 -3.47 12.33 7.58
C VAL A 75 -3.55 12.21 9.10
N SER A 76 -2.96 13.17 9.80
CA SER A 76 -3.01 13.10 11.23
C SER A 76 -4.01 14.09 11.70
N GLY A 77 -4.93 13.78 12.15
CA GLY A 77 -5.79 14.64 12.63
C GLY A 77 -6.66 14.03 13.51
N GLN A 78 -6.64 13.58 13.85
CA GLN A 78 -7.48 13.22 14.46
C GLN A 78 -7.92 13.51 15.28
#